data_7397603b5e608adabc109d2710ddbf19
#
_entry.id   7397603b5e608adabc109d2710ddbf19
#
_cell.length_a   1.000
_cell.length_b   1.000
_cell.length_c   1.000
_cell.angle_alpha   90.00
_cell.angle_beta   90.00
_cell.angle_gamma   90.00
#
_symmetry.space_group_name_H-M   'P 1'
#
loop_
_entity.id
_entity.type
_entity.pdbx_description
1 polymer ?
#
loop_
_entity_poly.entity_id
_entity_poly.type
_entity_poly.pdbx_seq_one_letter_code
_entity_poly.pdbx_strand_id
1 'polypeptide(L)'
;GGTLAVLGDRLLDADPDYGREAGFFLYLGSRIGPAARNATAILPVAGPGEADGTFVNVEGRVQRFHQAMQPPGVARPAWMVLARLLREIDPGRAAVRDVRAAFAALASTTPEFTGLSWRGLGLKGAPLSAAAPAGSGAR
;
A
#
# COMPACT_ATOMS: atom_id res chain seq x y z
N GLY A 1 -4.35 -24.49 -5.07
CA GLY A 1 -3.95 -23.26 -4.38
C GLY A 1 -4.46 -22.04 -5.13
N GLY A 2 -4.89 -21.02 -4.39
CA GLY A 2 -5.31 -19.74 -4.96
C GLY A 2 -4.14 -18.79 -5.20
N THR A 3 -4.44 -17.58 -5.66
CA THR A 3 -3.46 -16.49 -5.78
C THR A 3 -3.40 -15.68 -4.48
N LEU A 4 -2.20 -15.43 -3.98
CA LEU A 4 -1.90 -14.61 -2.82
C LEU A 4 -1.06 -13.41 -3.26
N ALA A 5 -1.43 -12.20 -2.87
CA ALA A 5 -0.62 -11.02 -3.03
C ALA A 5 -0.42 -10.34 -1.68
N VAL A 6 0.83 -10.05 -1.31
CA VAL A 6 1.19 -9.42 -0.04
C VAL A 6 2.01 -8.17 -0.31
N LEU A 7 1.57 -7.05 0.27
CA LEU A 7 2.31 -5.80 0.30
C LEU A 7 2.77 -5.51 1.73
N GLY A 8 4.09 -5.38 1.90
CA GLY A 8 4.73 -5.10 3.18
C GLY A 8 5.39 -6.32 3.80
N ASP A 9 6.27 -6.07 4.75
CA ASP A 9 7.25 -7.05 5.22
C ASP A 9 6.82 -7.80 6.49
N ARG A 10 5.87 -7.26 7.26
CA ARG A 10 5.56 -7.74 8.63
C ARG A 10 5.03 -9.17 8.70
N LEU A 11 4.14 -9.55 7.79
CA LEU A 11 3.58 -10.90 7.78
C LEU A 11 4.64 -11.95 7.46
N LEU A 12 5.58 -11.60 6.60
CA LEU A 12 6.62 -12.48 6.14
C LEU A 12 7.74 -12.70 7.18
N ASP A 13 7.84 -11.82 8.15
CA ASP A 13 8.77 -11.97 9.28
C ASP A 13 8.21 -12.87 10.38
N ALA A 14 6.88 -12.90 10.54
CA ALA A 14 6.22 -13.58 11.65
C ALA A 14 6.09 -15.10 11.44
N ASP A 15 5.94 -15.54 10.18
CA ASP A 15 5.73 -16.95 9.85
C ASP A 15 6.56 -17.34 8.61
N PRO A 16 7.63 -18.13 8.77
CA PRO A 16 8.46 -18.57 7.65
C PRO A 16 7.73 -19.41 6.61
N ASP A 17 6.62 -20.06 6.97
CA ASP A 17 5.83 -20.91 6.08
C ASP A 17 4.69 -20.17 5.40
N TYR A 18 4.50 -18.90 5.71
CA TYR A 18 3.45 -18.07 5.12
C TYR A 18 3.51 -18.09 3.57
N GLY A 19 2.38 -18.38 2.95
CA GLY A 19 2.23 -18.44 1.50
C GLY A 19 2.73 -19.72 0.83
N ARG A 20 3.27 -20.71 1.55
CA ARG A 20 3.78 -21.97 0.99
C ARG A 20 2.72 -22.74 0.20
N GLU A 21 1.46 -22.71 0.65
CA GLU A 21 0.33 -23.43 0.03
C GLU A 21 -0.34 -22.64 -1.11
N ALA A 22 0.13 -21.43 -1.42
CA ALA A 22 -0.43 -20.63 -2.51
C ALA A 22 -0.01 -21.21 -3.87
N GLY A 23 -0.97 -21.27 -4.80
CA GLY A 23 -0.67 -21.66 -6.18
C GLY A 23 0.18 -20.61 -6.92
N PHE A 24 -0.02 -19.34 -6.58
CA PHE A 24 0.81 -18.22 -7.00
C PHE A 24 0.92 -17.23 -5.85
N PHE A 25 2.15 -16.90 -5.45
CA PHE A 25 2.42 -15.93 -4.40
C PHE A 25 3.23 -14.74 -4.93
N LEU A 26 2.60 -13.56 -4.97
CA LEU A 26 3.23 -12.29 -5.30
C LEU A 26 3.58 -11.54 -4.02
N TYR A 27 4.86 -11.26 -3.85
CA TYR A 27 5.33 -10.43 -2.74
C TYR A 27 5.83 -9.07 -3.23
N LEU A 28 5.34 -7.99 -2.61
CA LEU A 28 5.80 -6.62 -2.81
C LEU A 28 6.38 -6.10 -1.49
N GLY A 29 7.69 -5.98 -1.40
CA GLY A 29 8.35 -5.59 -0.15
C GLY A 29 9.65 -4.84 -0.35
N SER A 30 10.10 -4.19 0.72
CA SER A 30 11.36 -3.43 0.74
C SER A 30 12.56 -4.28 1.19
N ARG A 31 12.31 -5.47 1.72
CA ARG A 31 13.34 -6.42 2.16
C ARG A 31 12.87 -7.85 1.99
N ILE A 32 13.79 -8.80 2.02
CA ILE A 32 13.49 -10.21 1.90
C ILE A 32 13.48 -10.84 3.30
N GLY A 33 12.29 -11.08 3.83
CA GLY A 33 12.08 -11.84 5.06
C GLY A 33 12.06 -13.36 4.80
N PRO A 34 11.95 -14.19 5.87
CA PRO A 34 11.95 -15.64 5.75
C PRO A 34 10.91 -16.21 4.78
N ALA A 35 9.66 -15.77 4.89
CA ALA A 35 8.56 -16.24 4.03
C ALA A 35 8.62 -15.72 2.59
N ALA A 36 9.40 -14.69 2.31
CA ALA A 36 9.59 -14.18 0.94
C ALA A 36 10.18 -15.26 0.02
N ARG A 37 10.85 -16.26 0.57
CA ARG A 37 11.38 -17.42 -0.19
C ARG A 37 10.29 -18.31 -0.79
N ASN A 38 9.08 -18.26 -0.24
CA ASN A 38 7.92 -18.99 -0.75
C ASN A 38 7.24 -18.27 -1.92
N ALA A 39 7.61 -17.00 -2.17
CA ALA A 39 7.00 -16.21 -3.22
C ALA A 39 7.36 -16.72 -4.61
N THR A 40 6.35 -16.84 -5.48
CA THR A 40 6.53 -17.14 -6.90
C THR A 40 7.17 -15.96 -7.64
N ALA A 41 6.82 -14.74 -7.22
CA ALA A 41 7.39 -13.51 -7.78
C ALA A 41 7.58 -12.47 -6.67
N ILE A 42 8.68 -11.72 -6.75
CA ILE A 42 9.00 -10.63 -5.82
C ILE A 42 9.18 -9.36 -6.61
N LEU A 43 8.41 -8.32 -6.24
CA LEU A 43 8.56 -6.97 -6.80
C LEU A 43 9.12 -6.05 -5.70
N PRO A 44 10.33 -5.52 -5.85
CA PRO A 44 10.91 -4.64 -4.88
C PRO A 44 10.18 -3.30 -4.84
N VAL A 45 9.78 -2.87 -3.65
CA VAL A 45 9.18 -1.55 -3.42
C VAL A 45 10.08 -0.68 -2.56
N ALA A 46 9.94 0.62 -2.74
CA ALA A 46 10.65 1.62 -1.96
C ALA A 46 10.28 1.51 -0.47
N GLY A 47 11.27 1.62 0.39
CA GLY A 47 11.10 1.66 1.84
C GLY A 47 10.67 3.04 2.36
N PRO A 48 10.48 3.15 3.68
CA PRO A 48 10.21 4.43 4.33
C PRO A 48 11.30 5.46 4.03
N GLY A 49 10.90 6.68 3.62
CA GLY A 49 11.82 7.74 3.23
C GLY A 49 12.36 7.65 1.79
N GLU A 50 12.09 6.57 1.06
CA GLU A 50 12.51 6.38 -0.33
C GLU A 50 11.41 6.73 -1.35
N ALA A 51 10.26 7.19 -0.88
CA ALA A 51 9.11 7.59 -1.70
C ALA A 51 8.30 8.68 -1.01
N ASP A 52 7.50 9.39 -1.79
CA ASP A 52 6.40 10.19 -1.25
C ASP A 52 5.22 9.29 -0.87
N GLY A 53 4.55 9.63 0.22
CA GLY A 53 3.39 8.87 0.67
C GLY A 53 2.64 9.51 1.81
N THR A 54 1.70 8.74 2.35
CA THR A 54 0.97 9.08 3.58
C THR A 54 0.99 7.89 4.53
N PHE A 55 0.87 8.19 5.81
CA PHE A 55 0.57 7.19 6.84
C PHE A 55 -0.48 7.73 7.79
N VAL A 56 -1.12 6.83 8.51
CA VAL A 56 -2.07 7.15 9.57
C VAL A 56 -1.40 6.84 10.89
N ASN A 57 -1.32 7.81 11.78
CA ASN A 57 -0.75 7.62 13.11
C ASN A 57 -1.75 6.94 14.06
N VAL A 58 -1.33 6.65 15.28
CA VAL A 58 -2.16 5.97 16.30
C VAL A 58 -3.39 6.79 16.74
N GLU A 59 -3.38 8.09 16.48
CA GLU A 59 -4.51 9.00 16.77
C GLU A 59 -5.50 9.09 15.58
N GLY A 60 -5.31 8.29 14.53
CA GLY A 60 -6.14 8.37 13.32
C GLY A 60 -5.88 9.60 12.47
N ARG A 61 -4.70 10.19 12.53
CA ARG A 61 -4.33 11.35 11.72
C ARG A 61 -3.54 10.94 10.50
N VAL A 62 -4.01 11.33 9.33
CA VAL A 62 -3.32 11.14 8.04
C VAL A 62 -2.27 12.22 7.87
N GLN A 63 -1.02 11.83 7.69
CA GLN A 63 0.11 12.74 7.50
C GLN A 63 0.88 12.40 6.24
N ARG A 64 1.38 13.41 5.54
CA ARG A 64 2.27 13.22 4.39
C ARG A 64 3.70 13.06 4.85
N PHE A 65 4.44 12.28 4.11
CA PHE A 65 5.91 12.27 4.13
C PHE A 65 6.44 12.44 2.72
N HIS A 66 7.64 12.98 2.63
CA HIS A 66 8.33 13.20 1.37
C HIS A 66 9.54 12.31 1.24
N GLN A 67 9.86 11.99 0.00
CA GLN A 67 11.06 11.23 -0.32
C GLN A 67 12.30 11.99 0.19
N ALA A 68 13.12 11.33 1.00
CA ALA A 68 14.36 11.86 1.55
C ALA A 68 15.60 11.24 0.90
N MET A 69 15.47 10.05 0.33
CA MET A 69 16.56 9.33 -0.34
C MET A 69 16.06 8.57 -1.56
N GLN A 70 16.98 8.24 -2.46
CA GLN A 70 16.63 7.45 -3.65
C GLN A 70 16.42 5.98 -3.28
N PRO A 71 15.39 5.31 -3.83
CA PRO A 71 15.23 3.88 -3.67
C PRO A 71 16.43 3.12 -4.28
N PRO A 72 16.87 2.03 -3.66
CA PRO A 72 17.98 1.24 -4.19
C PRO A 72 17.58 0.47 -5.47
N GLY A 73 18.50 0.41 -6.41
CA GLY A 73 18.37 -0.42 -7.62
C GLY A 73 17.07 -0.19 -8.40
N VAL A 74 16.30 -1.26 -8.57
CA VAL A 74 15.04 -1.23 -9.34
C VAL A 74 13.79 -0.99 -8.47
N ALA A 75 13.94 -0.80 -7.17
CA ALA A 75 12.82 -0.53 -6.28
C ALA A 75 12.07 0.75 -6.70
N ARG A 76 10.76 0.72 -6.58
CA ARG A 76 9.88 1.86 -6.93
C ARG A 76 8.83 2.04 -5.84
N PRO A 77 8.24 3.23 -5.70
CA PRO A 77 7.12 3.44 -4.78
C PRO A 77 6.03 2.39 -4.98
N ALA A 78 5.51 1.82 -3.89
CA ALA A 78 4.52 0.76 -3.94
C ALA A 78 3.28 1.13 -4.77
N TRP A 79 2.80 2.38 -4.67
CA TRP A 79 1.67 2.87 -5.47
C TRP A 79 1.96 2.81 -6.97
N MET A 80 3.21 3.06 -7.40
CA MET A 80 3.62 3.02 -8.81
C MET A 80 3.63 1.58 -9.34
N VAL A 81 4.17 0.65 -8.54
CA VAL A 81 4.19 -0.78 -8.89
C VAL A 81 2.76 -1.31 -9.02
N LEU A 82 1.90 -1.02 -8.04
CA LEU A 82 0.50 -1.42 -8.06
C LEU A 82 -0.28 -0.79 -9.22
N ALA A 83 -0.06 0.50 -9.50
CA ALA A 83 -0.71 1.17 -10.62
C ALA A 83 -0.32 0.54 -11.98
N ARG A 84 0.93 0.11 -12.11
CA ARG A 84 1.40 -0.60 -13.31
C ARG A 84 0.77 -1.98 -13.42
N LEU A 85 0.73 -2.75 -12.34
CA LEU A 85 0.05 -4.06 -12.32
C LEU A 85 -1.44 -3.94 -12.66
N LEU A 86 -2.14 -2.97 -12.07
CA LEU A 86 -3.55 -2.73 -12.37
C LEU A 86 -3.80 -2.41 -13.84
N ARG A 87 -2.92 -1.65 -14.48
CA ARG A 87 -3.04 -1.34 -15.90
C ARG A 87 -2.83 -2.56 -16.81
N GLU A 88 -1.97 -3.49 -16.42
CA GLU A 88 -1.79 -4.75 -17.16
C GLU A 88 -3.03 -5.66 -17.03
N ILE A 89 -3.70 -5.63 -15.86
CA ILE A 89 -4.91 -6.45 -15.59
C ILE A 89 -6.15 -5.80 -16.20
N ASP A 90 -6.27 -4.48 -16.12
CA ASP A 90 -7.42 -3.70 -16.59
C ASP A 90 -6.93 -2.44 -17.34
N PRO A 91 -6.63 -2.57 -18.65
CA PRO A 91 -6.13 -1.46 -19.46
C PRO A 91 -7.11 -0.28 -19.59
N GLY A 92 -8.42 -0.52 -19.39
CA GLY A 92 -9.47 0.51 -19.44
C GLY A 92 -9.53 1.38 -18.20
N ARG A 93 -8.85 1.00 -17.13
CA ARG A 93 -8.88 1.74 -15.86
C ARG A 93 -8.09 3.04 -15.95
N ALA A 94 -8.60 4.08 -15.28
CA ALA A 94 -7.93 5.38 -15.21
C ALA A 94 -6.50 5.23 -14.63
N ALA A 95 -5.52 5.82 -15.32
CA ALA A 95 -4.12 5.73 -14.92
C ALA A 95 -3.84 6.52 -13.64
N VAL A 96 -3.25 5.87 -12.65
CA VAL A 96 -2.68 6.53 -11.48
C VAL A 96 -1.27 7.01 -11.86
N ARG A 97 -1.11 8.32 -12.04
CA ARG A 97 0.13 8.89 -12.62
C ARG A 97 1.11 9.41 -11.58
N ASP A 98 0.65 9.75 -10.40
CA ASP A 98 1.46 10.26 -9.30
C ASP A 98 0.83 9.91 -7.94
N VAL A 99 1.54 10.22 -6.86
CA VAL A 99 1.10 9.96 -5.49
C VAL A 99 -0.18 10.72 -5.13
N ARG A 100 -0.44 11.87 -5.76
CA ARG A 100 -1.65 12.66 -5.51
C ARG A 100 -2.86 11.97 -6.12
N ALA A 101 -2.72 11.44 -7.33
CA ALA A 101 -3.74 10.64 -7.99
C ALA A 101 -4.00 9.34 -7.21
N ALA A 102 -2.96 8.70 -6.67
CA ALA A 102 -3.11 7.52 -5.79
C ALA A 102 -3.91 7.87 -4.53
N PHE A 103 -3.57 8.99 -3.87
CA PHE A 103 -4.30 9.46 -2.70
C PHE A 103 -5.75 9.86 -3.02
N ALA A 104 -5.99 10.50 -4.15
CA ALA A 104 -7.35 10.85 -4.58
C ALA A 104 -8.19 9.60 -4.84
N ALA A 105 -7.63 8.56 -5.45
CA ALA A 105 -8.30 7.28 -5.63
C ALA A 105 -8.63 6.62 -4.28
N LEU A 106 -7.71 6.62 -3.33
CA LEU A 106 -7.96 6.15 -1.96
C LEU A 106 -9.11 6.92 -1.30
N ALA A 107 -9.06 8.26 -1.35
CA ALA A 107 -10.07 9.12 -0.74
C ALA A 107 -11.47 8.96 -1.38
N SER A 108 -11.54 8.55 -2.65
CA SER A 108 -12.82 8.33 -3.34
C SER A 108 -13.43 6.95 -3.05
N THR A 109 -12.63 5.98 -2.60
CA THR A 109 -13.07 4.59 -2.41
C THR A 109 -13.13 4.14 -0.95
N THR A 110 -12.52 4.91 -0.04
CA THR A 110 -12.41 4.55 1.37
C THR A 110 -13.13 5.60 2.22
N PRO A 111 -14.25 5.26 2.88
CA PRO A 111 -15.11 6.21 3.59
C PRO A 111 -14.37 7.07 4.61
N GLU A 112 -13.42 6.50 5.34
CA GLU A 112 -12.64 7.20 6.38
C GLU A 112 -11.78 8.33 5.81
N PHE A 113 -11.45 8.27 4.52
CA PHE A 113 -10.64 9.27 3.81
C PHE A 113 -11.49 10.30 3.07
N THR A 114 -12.82 10.19 3.12
CA THR A 114 -13.74 11.09 2.40
C THR A 114 -13.48 12.55 2.76
N GLY A 115 -13.38 13.40 1.75
CA GLY A 115 -13.12 14.84 1.90
C GLY A 115 -11.65 15.19 2.10
N LEU A 116 -10.76 14.23 2.29
CA LEU A 116 -9.33 14.48 2.38
C LEU A 116 -8.73 14.67 0.97
N SER A 117 -7.76 15.57 0.86
CA SER A 117 -6.98 15.76 -0.35
C SER A 117 -5.50 15.87 -0.02
N TRP A 118 -4.65 15.43 -0.93
CA TRP A 118 -3.19 15.51 -0.74
C TRP A 118 -2.71 16.90 -0.33
N ARG A 119 -3.25 17.95 -0.96
CA ARG A 119 -2.90 19.33 -0.65
C ARG A 119 -3.44 19.77 0.70
N GLY A 120 -4.68 19.35 1.02
CA GLY A 120 -5.38 19.71 2.27
C GLY A 120 -4.73 19.12 3.51
N LEU A 121 -3.95 18.04 3.41
CA LEU A 121 -3.21 17.49 4.54
C LEU A 121 -2.19 18.49 5.14
N GLY A 122 -1.67 19.42 4.34
CA GLY A 122 -0.71 20.41 4.81
C GLY A 122 0.50 19.79 5.52
N LEU A 123 1.10 20.50 6.47
CA LEU A 123 2.21 20.01 7.28
C LEU A 123 1.76 19.21 8.50
N LYS A 124 0.57 19.52 9.03
CA LYS A 124 0.05 18.91 10.26
C LYS A 124 -0.77 17.64 10.02
N GLY A 125 -1.11 17.35 8.77
CA GLY A 125 -2.04 16.28 8.44
C GLY A 125 -3.49 16.63 8.80
N ALA A 126 -4.40 15.67 8.58
CA ALA A 126 -5.82 15.80 8.88
C ALA A 126 -6.33 14.53 9.58
N PRO A 127 -7.32 14.64 10.47
CA PRO A 127 -7.93 13.45 11.06
C PRO A 127 -8.70 12.66 10.00
N LEU A 128 -8.72 11.34 10.13
CA LEU A 128 -9.69 10.51 9.43
C LEU A 128 -11.11 10.91 9.85
N SER A 129 -12.06 10.80 8.94
CA SER A 129 -13.47 10.85 9.31
C SER A 129 -13.74 9.70 10.29
N ALA A 130 -14.50 9.96 11.36
CA ALA A 130 -14.93 8.89 12.26
C ALA A 130 -15.64 7.83 11.39
N ALA A 131 -15.08 6.63 11.34
CA ALA A 131 -15.76 5.51 10.70
C ALA A 131 -17.14 5.38 11.36
N ALA A 132 -18.20 5.32 10.57
CA ALA A 132 -19.48 4.90 11.11
C ALA A 132 -19.24 3.56 11.84
N PRO A 133 -19.73 3.37 13.07
CA PRO A 133 -19.49 2.14 13.80
C PRO A 133 -19.87 0.97 12.88
N ALA A 134 -18.92 0.07 12.67
CA ALA A 134 -19.17 -1.15 11.91
C ALA A 134 -20.42 -1.77 12.50
N GLY A 135 -21.50 -1.81 11.73
CA GLY A 135 -22.76 -2.34 12.19
C GLY A 135 -22.49 -3.68 12.83
N SER A 136 -22.91 -3.85 14.07
CA SER A 136 -22.88 -5.11 14.79
C SER A 136 -23.65 -6.13 13.96
N GLY A 137 -22.96 -6.80 13.07
CA GLY A 137 -23.46 -7.96 12.35
C GLY A 137 -23.83 -8.99 13.39
N ALA A 138 -25.11 -9.09 13.64
CA ALA A 138 -25.72 -10.06 14.52
C ALA A 138 -25.31 -11.48 14.13
N ARG A 139 -24.85 -12.18 15.14
CA ARG A 139 -24.98 -13.63 15.43
C ARG A 139 -24.98 -14.62 14.26
#